data_28db28a5aefa7bb3ba9159a3eae0553a
#
_entry.id   28db28a5aefa7bb3ba9159a3eae0553a
#
_cell.length_a   1.000
_cell.length_b   1.000
_cell.length_c   1.000
_cell.angle_alpha   90.00
_cell.angle_beta   90.00
_cell.angle_gamma   90.00
#
_symmetry.space_group_name_H-M   'P 1'
#
loop_
_entity.id
_entity.type
_entity.pdbx_description
1 polymer ?
#
loop_
_entity_poly.entity_id
_entity_poly.type
_entity_poly.pdbx_seq_one_letter_code
_entity_poly.pdbx_strand_id
1 'polypeptide(L)'
;MAPSSGGGNNGDVTATDNIMNTVGDAERSLFQICVTLRLRLSGVPGFEETVIEEEQDAEEELDPVSLLWRTFRKGFPLILLFNTLKPDDPIELPNSGVRQDKKGKASAFKFVKACIDKLGFDADNCFIMLDLYGDDTTGFVKVVRVVSSVLDLLIKANLIEDMRTSAPDVAYADKSLKRTQQQHIINELVTTERTYVQHLELLQRFKDLVVQKNVIPGDAVHDIFHNLDQILNFQRRFLIRVEQINKQDDTEQNWGKLFVNWMTNFQVYEPYIANQKRCQRTVDAEFNKLKGAGGSNEMRQMVENNASLYGFLMKPFQRLSKYPLLLGDLIKKGDMDAEKTADLEAGKAAATQVLSLTNEAVGREERVLAVEELKTRVEDWKGHRVEQFGELMLYGTFTVVKSEAIATGKDAERQVGTAPARA
;
A
#
# COMPACT_ATOMS: atom_id res chain seq x y z
N MET A 1 -6.17 42.27 53.55
CA MET A 1 -5.89 40.83 53.34
C MET A 1 -6.65 40.38 52.12
N ALA A 2 -5.96 40.24 50.98
CA ALA A 2 -6.58 39.74 49.75
C ALA A 2 -6.18 38.28 49.55
N PRO A 3 -7.07 37.39 49.06
CA PRO A 3 -6.69 36.01 48.70
C PRO A 3 -6.12 35.98 47.30
N SER A 4 -5.00 35.28 47.17
CA SER A 4 -4.28 34.97 45.93
C SER A 4 -5.13 34.06 45.03
N SER A 5 -5.32 34.52 43.81
CA SER A 5 -5.86 33.69 42.71
C SER A 5 -4.78 32.77 42.15
N GLY A 6 -4.96 31.47 42.37
CA GLY A 6 -4.18 30.44 41.68
C GLY A 6 -4.59 30.36 40.20
N GLY A 7 -3.74 30.81 39.29
CA GLY A 7 -3.89 30.61 37.86
C GLY A 7 -3.59 29.15 37.51
N GLY A 8 -4.64 28.42 37.13
CA GLY A 8 -4.49 27.12 36.47
C GLY A 8 -3.95 27.31 35.05
N ASN A 9 -2.76 26.83 34.82
CA ASN A 9 -2.16 26.77 33.51
C ASN A 9 -2.88 25.66 32.71
N ASN A 10 -3.92 26.01 31.96
CA ASN A 10 -4.44 25.16 30.88
C ASN A 10 -3.37 25.13 29.80
N GLY A 11 -2.46 24.20 29.88
CA GLY A 11 -1.60 23.86 28.77
C GLY A 11 -2.49 23.43 27.60
N ASP A 12 -2.56 24.29 26.59
CA ASP A 12 -3.12 23.96 25.29
C ASP A 12 -2.38 22.74 24.77
N VAL A 13 -3.01 21.56 24.83
CA VAL A 13 -2.50 20.34 24.25
C VAL A 13 -2.69 20.51 22.73
N THR A 14 -1.70 21.13 22.09
CA THR A 14 -1.57 21.07 20.64
C THR A 14 -1.49 19.60 20.27
N ALA A 15 -2.52 19.10 19.58
CA ALA A 15 -2.49 17.79 18.98
C ALA A 15 -1.25 17.74 18.09
N THR A 16 -0.22 17.01 18.54
CA THR A 16 0.94 16.74 17.70
C THR A 16 0.42 16.03 16.47
N ASP A 17 0.73 16.53 15.26
CA ASP A 17 0.49 15.88 13.98
C ASP A 17 1.25 14.54 13.94
N ASN A 18 0.68 13.55 14.62
CA ASN A 18 1.25 12.22 14.67
C ASN A 18 0.83 11.47 13.41
N ILE A 19 1.81 11.11 12.60
CA ILE A 19 1.64 10.33 11.36
C ILE A 19 0.76 9.06 11.54
N MET A 20 0.73 8.49 12.74
CA MET A 20 -0.12 7.32 13.04
C MET A 20 -1.62 7.64 12.98
N ASN A 21 -1.99 8.90 13.23
CA ASN A 21 -3.37 9.39 13.29
C ASN A 21 -3.77 10.24 12.08
N THR A 22 -2.84 10.46 11.13
CA THR A 22 -3.12 11.24 9.92
C THR A 22 -4.13 10.50 9.07
N VAL A 23 -5.22 11.19 8.70
CA VAL A 23 -6.23 10.68 7.76
C VAL A 23 -5.67 10.76 6.35
N GLY A 24 -5.87 9.72 5.56
CA GLY A 24 -5.40 9.68 4.17
C GLY A 24 -6.05 10.76 3.32
N ASP A 25 -5.21 11.51 2.63
CA ASP A 25 -5.62 12.53 1.68
C ASP A 25 -6.19 11.87 0.41
N ALA A 26 -7.43 12.21 0.07
CA ALA A 26 -8.10 11.66 -1.12
C ALA A 26 -7.35 12.04 -2.41
N GLU A 27 -6.86 13.27 -2.52
CA GLU A 27 -6.19 13.79 -3.71
C GLU A 27 -4.85 13.09 -3.99
N ARG A 28 -4.30 12.39 -3.01
CA ARG A 28 -3.05 11.62 -3.15
C ARG A 28 -3.26 10.18 -3.62
N SER A 29 -4.49 9.69 -3.75
CA SER A 29 -4.71 8.36 -4.33
C SER A 29 -4.41 8.36 -5.82
N LEU A 30 -3.84 7.26 -6.34
CA LEU A 30 -3.52 7.13 -7.77
C LEU A 30 -4.78 7.31 -8.64
N PHE A 31 -5.93 6.85 -8.17
CA PHE A 31 -7.21 7.03 -8.85
C PHE A 31 -7.56 8.52 -8.99
N GLN A 32 -7.54 9.29 -7.91
CA GLN A 32 -7.89 10.71 -7.95
C GLN A 32 -6.84 11.54 -8.72
N ILE A 33 -5.56 11.17 -8.59
CA ILE A 33 -4.49 11.77 -9.40
C ILE A 33 -4.78 11.57 -10.89
N CYS A 34 -5.19 10.35 -11.31
CA CYS A 34 -5.51 10.07 -12.71
C CYS A 34 -6.79 10.76 -13.17
N VAL A 35 -7.82 10.88 -12.31
CA VAL A 35 -9.02 11.69 -12.61
C VAL A 35 -8.64 13.15 -12.91
N THR A 36 -7.87 13.76 -12.03
CA THR A 36 -7.39 15.13 -12.20
C THR A 36 -6.47 15.26 -13.41
N LEU A 37 -5.58 14.28 -13.63
CA LEU A 37 -4.68 14.28 -14.76
C LEU A 37 -5.43 14.20 -16.10
N ARG A 38 -6.46 13.35 -16.20
CA ARG A 38 -7.33 13.27 -17.39
C ARG A 38 -7.98 14.62 -17.69
N LEU A 39 -8.53 15.26 -16.66
CA LEU A 39 -9.13 16.60 -16.82
C LEU A 39 -8.12 17.64 -17.32
N ARG A 40 -6.89 17.62 -16.80
CA ARG A 40 -5.83 18.53 -17.26
C ARG A 40 -5.37 18.23 -18.68
N LEU A 41 -5.32 16.95 -19.06
CA LEU A 41 -4.95 16.50 -20.40
C LEU A 41 -5.99 16.87 -21.45
N SER A 42 -7.27 17.02 -21.10
CA SER A 42 -8.30 17.47 -22.04
C SER A 42 -8.08 18.90 -22.56
N GLY A 43 -7.27 19.71 -21.85
CA GLY A 43 -6.79 21.00 -22.34
C GLY A 43 -5.67 20.93 -23.38
N VAL A 44 -5.09 19.75 -23.63
CA VAL A 44 -4.06 19.55 -24.66
C VAL A 44 -4.72 19.26 -26.00
N PRO A 45 -4.50 20.08 -27.05
CA PRO A 45 -5.14 19.88 -28.36
C PRO A 45 -4.88 18.49 -28.94
N GLY A 46 -5.93 17.77 -29.31
CA GLY A 46 -5.87 16.43 -29.92
C GLY A 46 -5.64 15.28 -28.92
N PHE A 47 -5.57 15.56 -27.62
CA PHE A 47 -5.34 14.51 -26.62
C PHE A 47 -6.64 13.77 -26.26
N GLU A 48 -7.74 14.49 -26.15
CA GLU A 48 -9.06 13.89 -25.76
C GLU A 48 -9.54 12.87 -26.79
N GLU A 49 -9.30 13.10 -28.08
CA GLU A 49 -9.63 12.15 -29.15
C GLU A 49 -8.93 10.80 -28.91
N THR A 50 -7.68 10.82 -28.45
CA THR A 50 -6.94 9.57 -28.17
C THR A 50 -7.46 8.82 -26.97
N VAL A 51 -8.02 9.54 -25.99
CA VAL A 51 -8.65 8.96 -24.80
C VAL A 51 -9.97 8.33 -25.17
N ILE A 52 -10.81 9.05 -25.96
CA ILE A 52 -12.11 8.56 -26.43
C ILE A 52 -11.94 7.31 -27.29
N GLU A 53 -10.93 7.28 -28.19
CA GLU A 53 -10.61 6.07 -28.97
C GLU A 53 -10.30 4.87 -28.05
N GLU A 54 -9.54 5.07 -26.97
CA GLU A 54 -9.19 4.01 -26.05
C GLU A 54 -10.39 3.52 -25.22
N GLU A 55 -11.31 4.44 -24.86
CA GLU A 55 -12.57 4.07 -24.20
C GLU A 55 -13.49 3.24 -25.13
N GLN A 56 -13.55 3.61 -26.42
CA GLN A 56 -14.36 2.89 -27.40
C GLN A 56 -13.80 1.51 -27.75
N ASP A 57 -12.47 1.37 -27.75
CA ASP A 57 -11.77 0.11 -28.03
C ASP A 57 -11.81 -0.86 -26.83
N ALA A 58 -12.26 -0.41 -25.66
CA ALA A 58 -12.34 -1.24 -24.47
C ALA A 58 -13.61 -2.08 -24.44
N GLU A 59 -13.49 -3.38 -24.09
CA GLU A 59 -14.63 -4.29 -23.94
C GLU A 59 -15.45 -3.98 -22.67
N GLU A 60 -14.83 -3.36 -21.67
CA GLU A 60 -15.44 -2.98 -20.39
C GLU A 60 -15.11 -1.53 -20.06
N GLU A 61 -15.92 -0.92 -19.19
CA GLU A 61 -15.65 0.41 -18.66
C GLU A 61 -14.31 0.44 -17.89
N LEU A 62 -13.38 1.26 -18.38
CA LEU A 62 -12.06 1.40 -17.77
C LEU A 62 -12.10 2.39 -16.60
N ASP A 63 -11.44 2.02 -15.49
CA ASP A 63 -11.11 2.99 -14.46
C ASP A 63 -10.10 4.03 -14.99
N PRO A 64 -10.04 5.24 -14.41
CA PRO A 64 -9.18 6.33 -14.89
C PRO A 64 -7.69 5.99 -14.94
N VAL A 65 -7.21 5.08 -14.08
CA VAL A 65 -5.81 4.63 -14.05
C VAL A 65 -5.53 3.72 -15.25
N SER A 66 -6.37 2.72 -15.45
CA SER A 66 -6.26 1.78 -16.57
C SER A 66 -6.38 2.50 -17.91
N LEU A 67 -7.30 3.44 -18.02
CA LEU A 67 -7.51 4.27 -19.21
C LEU A 67 -6.25 5.05 -19.58
N LEU A 68 -5.73 5.86 -18.67
CA LEU A 68 -4.52 6.63 -18.93
C LEU A 68 -3.29 5.75 -19.15
N TRP A 69 -3.19 4.63 -18.44
CA TRP A 69 -2.07 3.70 -18.63
C TRP A 69 -2.07 3.10 -20.03
N ARG A 70 -3.22 2.66 -20.53
CA ARG A 70 -3.38 2.17 -21.91
C ARG A 70 -3.11 3.27 -22.93
N THR A 71 -3.65 4.48 -22.72
CA THR A 71 -3.42 5.65 -23.58
C THR A 71 -1.92 5.97 -23.71
N PHE A 72 -1.19 6.03 -22.58
CA PHE A 72 0.24 6.33 -22.62
C PHE A 72 1.07 5.21 -23.24
N ARG A 73 0.67 3.95 -23.17
CA ARG A 73 1.32 2.82 -23.85
C ARG A 73 1.26 2.91 -25.38
N LYS A 74 0.30 3.64 -25.95
CA LYS A 74 0.30 3.97 -27.38
C LYS A 74 1.53 4.81 -27.78
N GLY A 75 2.11 5.57 -26.85
CA GLY A 75 3.33 6.34 -26.98
C GLY A 75 3.19 7.64 -27.76
N PHE A 76 2.38 7.69 -28.84
CA PHE A 76 2.18 8.93 -29.60
C PHE A 76 1.46 10.03 -28.77
N PRO A 77 0.56 9.75 -27.80
CA PRO A 77 -0.02 10.80 -26.96
C PRO A 77 1.04 11.52 -26.12
N LEU A 78 2.11 10.82 -25.71
CA LEU A 78 3.22 11.43 -24.99
C LEU A 78 4.02 12.38 -25.89
N ILE A 79 4.22 12.03 -27.18
CA ILE A 79 4.84 12.91 -28.18
C ILE A 79 3.96 14.14 -28.44
N LEU A 80 2.63 13.94 -28.56
CA LEU A 80 1.68 15.04 -28.73
C LEU A 80 1.77 16.04 -27.57
N LEU A 81 1.78 15.54 -26.33
CA LEU A 81 1.92 16.36 -25.13
C LEU A 81 3.24 17.17 -25.16
N PHE A 82 4.36 16.53 -25.48
CA PHE A 82 5.66 17.22 -25.56
C PHE A 82 5.68 18.28 -26.66
N ASN A 83 5.17 17.97 -27.86
CA ASN A 83 5.18 18.88 -28.99
C ASN A 83 4.25 20.09 -28.80
N THR A 84 3.28 20.01 -27.88
CA THR A 84 2.44 21.15 -27.49
C THR A 84 3.27 22.28 -26.84
N LEU A 85 4.45 21.99 -26.29
CA LEU A 85 5.43 23.00 -25.84
C LEU A 85 6.01 23.84 -26.98
N LYS A 86 5.74 23.47 -28.25
CA LYS A 86 6.27 24.13 -29.47
C LYS A 86 7.78 24.25 -29.44
N PRO A 87 8.53 23.14 -29.25
CA PRO A 87 9.99 23.16 -29.27
C PRO A 87 10.50 23.50 -30.66
N ASP A 88 11.72 24.09 -30.76
CA ASP A 88 12.38 24.40 -32.04
C ASP A 88 12.60 23.13 -32.90
N ASP A 89 12.79 22.00 -32.24
CA ASP A 89 12.96 20.68 -32.84
C ASP A 89 11.92 19.71 -32.24
N PRO A 90 10.72 19.57 -32.87
CA PRO A 90 9.66 18.69 -32.37
C PRO A 90 10.04 17.21 -32.53
N ILE A 91 9.46 16.37 -31.69
CA ILE A 91 9.67 14.93 -31.79
C ILE A 91 8.88 14.38 -32.96
N GLU A 92 9.57 13.77 -33.91
CA GLU A 92 8.95 13.08 -35.05
C GLU A 92 8.44 11.69 -34.63
N LEU A 93 7.25 11.34 -35.13
CA LEU A 93 6.70 10.00 -34.98
C LEU A 93 7.57 8.96 -35.72
N PRO A 94 7.67 7.73 -35.19
CA PRO A 94 8.37 6.65 -35.90
C PRO A 94 7.72 6.33 -37.23
N ASN A 95 8.55 6.02 -38.25
CA ASN A 95 8.12 5.75 -39.64
C ASN A 95 7.01 4.66 -39.72
N SER A 96 6.17 4.76 -40.78
CA SER A 96 5.00 3.89 -41.00
C SER A 96 5.32 2.40 -41.16
N GLY A 97 6.56 2.01 -41.46
CA GLY A 97 6.97 0.62 -41.63
C GLY A 97 7.25 -0.18 -40.36
N VAL A 98 7.17 0.42 -39.16
CA VAL A 98 7.42 -0.24 -37.87
C VAL A 98 6.10 -0.82 -37.31
N ARG A 99 6.14 -2.03 -36.71
CA ARG A 99 4.97 -2.62 -36.05
C ARG A 99 4.46 -1.70 -34.94
N GLN A 100 3.13 -1.69 -34.72
CA GLN A 100 2.45 -0.77 -33.80
C GLN A 100 3.00 -0.85 -32.36
N ASP A 101 3.24 -2.06 -31.85
CA ASP A 101 3.81 -2.29 -30.54
C ASP A 101 5.21 -1.67 -30.35
N LYS A 102 6.05 -1.76 -31.41
CA LYS A 102 7.38 -1.14 -31.43
C LYS A 102 7.32 0.38 -31.59
N LYS A 103 6.31 0.89 -32.32
CA LYS A 103 6.11 2.34 -32.46
C LYS A 103 5.80 2.99 -31.12
N GLY A 104 4.90 2.40 -30.33
CA GLY A 104 4.54 2.89 -29.00
C GLY A 104 5.78 2.99 -28.10
N LYS A 105 6.55 1.92 -27.99
CA LYS A 105 7.79 1.91 -27.19
C LYS A 105 8.83 2.92 -27.67
N ALA A 106 9.03 3.02 -28.99
CA ALA A 106 9.97 4.00 -29.56
C ALA A 106 9.51 5.45 -29.30
N SER A 107 8.20 5.72 -29.39
CA SER A 107 7.62 7.03 -29.09
C SER A 107 7.79 7.39 -27.60
N ALA A 108 7.47 6.48 -26.70
CA ALA A 108 7.65 6.70 -25.26
C ALA A 108 9.12 6.92 -24.88
N PHE A 109 10.05 6.18 -25.51
CA PHE A 109 11.47 6.38 -25.30
C PHE A 109 11.94 7.76 -25.78
N LYS A 110 11.51 8.19 -27.00
CA LYS A 110 11.82 9.53 -27.52
C LYS A 110 11.27 10.63 -26.60
N PHE A 111 10.07 10.45 -26.05
CA PHE A 111 9.48 11.38 -25.10
C PHE A 111 10.33 11.53 -23.83
N VAL A 112 10.67 10.41 -23.17
CA VAL A 112 11.49 10.46 -21.95
C VAL A 112 12.85 11.09 -22.23
N LYS A 113 13.50 10.70 -23.34
CA LYS A 113 14.78 11.29 -23.76
C LYS A 113 14.66 12.80 -23.97
N ALA A 114 13.59 13.27 -24.61
CA ALA A 114 13.37 14.70 -24.81
C ALA A 114 13.09 15.44 -23.50
N CYS A 115 12.39 14.82 -22.55
CA CYS A 115 12.20 15.40 -21.21
C CYS A 115 13.55 15.60 -20.48
N ILE A 116 14.46 14.65 -20.59
CA ILE A 116 15.80 14.75 -19.98
C ILE A 116 16.65 15.78 -20.75
N ASP A 117 16.80 15.61 -22.06
CA ASP A 117 17.76 16.38 -22.86
C ASP A 117 17.33 17.82 -23.09
N LYS A 118 16.01 18.08 -23.29
CA LYS A 118 15.47 19.39 -23.68
C LYS A 118 14.79 20.15 -22.54
N LEU A 119 14.15 19.43 -21.57
CA LEU A 119 13.50 20.07 -20.43
C LEU A 119 14.33 20.03 -19.15
N GLY A 120 15.49 19.33 -19.16
CA GLY A 120 16.39 19.26 -18.02
C GLY A 120 15.82 18.43 -16.85
N PHE A 121 14.95 17.46 -17.12
CA PHE A 121 14.45 16.58 -16.09
C PHE A 121 15.56 15.66 -15.60
N ASP A 122 15.61 15.44 -14.29
CA ASP A 122 16.54 14.49 -13.71
C ASP A 122 16.20 13.06 -14.17
N ALA A 123 17.19 12.36 -14.73
CA ALA A 123 17.02 11.01 -15.26
C ALA A 123 16.54 10.02 -14.21
N ASP A 124 16.99 10.16 -12.95
CA ASP A 124 16.58 9.28 -11.84
C ASP A 124 15.11 9.46 -11.47
N ASN A 125 14.51 10.60 -11.77
CA ASN A 125 13.11 10.91 -11.56
C ASN A 125 12.23 10.61 -12.77
N CYS A 126 12.81 10.28 -13.92
CA CYS A 126 12.08 9.86 -15.12
C CYS A 126 11.72 8.37 -15.06
N PHE A 127 10.69 8.00 -15.80
CA PHE A 127 10.31 6.60 -15.93
C PHE A 127 11.16 5.89 -17.01
N ILE A 128 11.34 4.58 -16.84
CA ILE A 128 11.93 3.69 -17.83
C ILE A 128 10.84 2.90 -18.57
N MET A 129 11.20 2.23 -19.66
CA MET A 129 10.21 1.47 -20.45
C MET A 129 9.49 0.40 -19.65
N LEU A 130 10.14 -0.23 -18.67
CA LEU A 130 9.52 -1.20 -17.81
C LEU A 130 8.44 -0.57 -16.90
N ASP A 131 8.63 0.68 -16.48
CA ASP A 131 7.65 1.41 -15.65
C ASP A 131 6.32 1.65 -16.41
N LEU A 132 6.37 1.88 -17.73
CA LEU A 132 5.19 2.12 -18.55
C LEU A 132 4.58 0.82 -19.10
N TYR A 133 5.40 -0.12 -19.58
CA TYR A 133 4.93 -1.34 -20.25
C TYR A 133 4.86 -2.56 -19.34
N GLY A 134 5.37 -2.48 -18.13
CA GLY A 134 5.15 -3.45 -17.07
C GLY A 134 3.80 -3.25 -16.37
N ASP A 135 3.54 -4.07 -15.36
CA ASP A 135 2.26 -4.09 -14.63
C ASP A 135 2.40 -3.61 -13.18
N ASP A 136 3.50 -2.96 -12.81
CA ASP A 136 3.70 -2.41 -11.48
C ASP A 136 3.17 -0.97 -11.41
N THR A 137 2.24 -0.75 -10.48
CA THR A 137 1.68 0.59 -10.23
C THR A 137 2.73 1.60 -9.77
N THR A 138 3.82 1.15 -9.14
CA THR A 138 4.93 2.02 -8.74
C THR A 138 5.64 2.62 -9.95
N GLY A 139 5.82 1.82 -11.01
CA GLY A 139 6.32 2.30 -12.29
C GLY A 139 5.36 3.32 -12.91
N PHE A 140 4.06 3.02 -12.92
CA PHE A 140 3.08 3.94 -13.49
C PHE A 140 2.98 5.27 -12.74
N VAL A 141 3.16 5.28 -11.42
CA VAL A 141 3.23 6.53 -10.62
C VAL A 141 4.36 7.44 -11.14
N LYS A 142 5.51 6.88 -11.57
CA LYS A 142 6.59 7.69 -12.18
C LYS A 142 6.16 8.28 -13.53
N VAL A 143 5.46 7.49 -14.35
CA VAL A 143 4.90 7.97 -15.63
C VAL A 143 3.97 9.15 -15.40
N VAL A 144 3.00 9.00 -14.49
CA VAL A 144 2.03 10.05 -14.12
C VAL A 144 2.74 11.32 -13.64
N ARG A 145 3.80 11.18 -12.84
CA ARG A 145 4.60 12.31 -12.34
C ARG A 145 5.28 13.07 -13.47
N VAL A 146 5.94 12.38 -14.39
CA VAL A 146 6.62 13.02 -15.54
C VAL A 146 5.60 13.74 -16.43
N VAL A 147 4.48 13.08 -16.74
CA VAL A 147 3.40 13.69 -17.54
C VAL A 147 2.84 14.93 -16.85
N SER A 148 2.58 14.87 -15.55
CA SER A 148 2.12 16.02 -14.76
C SER A 148 3.11 17.16 -14.79
N SER A 149 4.41 16.89 -14.69
CA SER A 149 5.46 17.91 -14.77
C SER A 149 5.51 18.60 -16.12
N VAL A 150 5.30 17.87 -17.23
CA VAL A 150 5.20 18.47 -18.58
C VAL A 150 3.96 19.35 -18.69
N LEU A 151 2.81 18.90 -18.15
CA LEU A 151 1.59 19.74 -18.10
C LEU A 151 1.78 21.02 -17.27
N ASP A 152 2.51 20.94 -16.16
CA ASP A 152 2.82 22.13 -15.35
C ASP A 152 3.65 23.16 -16.16
N LEU A 153 4.58 22.69 -17.02
CA LEU A 153 5.32 23.56 -17.92
C LEU A 153 4.42 24.18 -18.98
N LEU A 154 3.48 23.42 -19.57
CA LEU A 154 2.51 23.94 -20.55
C LEU A 154 1.62 25.04 -19.97
N ILE A 155 1.10 24.82 -18.76
CA ILE A 155 0.27 25.80 -18.05
C ILE A 155 1.10 27.05 -17.70
N LYS A 156 2.31 26.86 -17.18
CA LYS A 156 3.22 27.97 -16.84
C LYS A 156 3.61 28.81 -18.05
N ALA A 157 3.72 28.18 -19.22
CA ALA A 157 3.98 28.85 -20.49
C ALA A 157 2.71 29.48 -21.14
N ASN A 158 1.55 29.36 -20.51
CA ASN A 158 0.24 29.79 -21.04
C ASN A 158 -0.10 29.16 -22.39
N LEU A 159 0.35 27.95 -22.67
CA LEU A 159 0.06 27.20 -23.90
C LEU A 159 -1.23 26.40 -23.84
N ILE A 160 -1.66 26.08 -22.63
CA ILE A 160 -2.95 25.43 -22.30
C ILE A 160 -3.55 26.08 -21.04
N GLU A 161 -4.88 26.01 -20.92
CA GLU A 161 -5.58 26.41 -19.69
C GLU A 161 -5.51 25.32 -18.63
N ASP A 162 -5.45 25.72 -17.35
CA ASP A 162 -5.56 24.77 -16.24
C ASP A 162 -7.01 24.39 -16.01
N MET A 163 -7.46 23.28 -16.57
CA MET A 163 -8.83 22.80 -16.48
C MET A 163 -9.29 22.49 -15.05
N ARG A 164 -8.40 22.45 -14.05
CA ARG A 164 -8.76 22.30 -12.62
C ARG A 164 -9.59 23.49 -12.13
N THR A 165 -9.35 24.68 -12.67
CA THR A 165 -10.07 25.89 -12.29
C THR A 165 -11.46 25.99 -12.92
N SER A 166 -11.71 25.22 -13.97
CA SER A 166 -12.98 25.19 -14.73
C SER A 166 -13.89 24.02 -14.33
N ALA A 167 -13.37 23.07 -13.56
CA ALA A 167 -14.20 21.96 -13.05
C ALA A 167 -15.20 22.56 -12.04
N PRO A 168 -16.51 22.29 -12.20
CA PRO A 168 -17.44 22.54 -11.10
C PRO A 168 -16.90 21.76 -9.90
N ASP A 169 -16.90 22.37 -8.70
CA ASP A 169 -16.54 21.71 -7.44
C ASP A 169 -17.25 20.37 -7.35
N VAL A 170 -16.65 19.33 -7.93
CA VAL A 170 -17.16 17.98 -7.89
C VAL A 170 -16.87 17.47 -6.50
N ALA A 171 -17.90 17.58 -5.69
CA ALA A 171 -17.99 16.94 -4.39
C ALA A 171 -17.62 17.77 -3.17
N TYR A 172 -18.25 18.90 -3.00
CA TYR A 172 -18.88 19.06 -1.70
C TYR A 172 -20.33 18.60 -1.84
N ALA A 173 -20.53 17.26 -1.84
CA ALA A 173 -21.84 16.71 -1.55
C ALA A 173 -22.35 17.44 -0.32
N ASP A 174 -23.51 18.04 -0.47
CA ASP A 174 -24.14 18.92 0.48
C ASP A 174 -23.96 18.40 1.92
N LYS A 175 -23.07 19.05 2.70
CA LYS A 175 -22.79 18.70 4.10
C LYS A 175 -24.03 18.78 4.99
N SER A 176 -25.17 19.26 4.45
CA SER A 176 -26.45 19.39 5.13
C SER A 176 -27.25 18.09 5.18
N LEU A 177 -27.03 17.13 4.28
CA LEU A 177 -27.69 15.83 4.30
C LEU A 177 -27.06 14.92 5.36
N LYS A 178 -27.84 14.49 6.36
CA LYS A 178 -27.43 13.49 7.34
C LYS A 178 -27.10 12.19 6.58
N ARG A 179 -25.83 11.80 6.59
CA ARG A 179 -25.40 10.51 6.05
C ARG A 179 -26.11 9.35 6.75
N THR A 180 -26.53 8.35 5.98
CA THR A 180 -27.06 7.09 6.54
C THR A 180 -25.94 6.33 7.28
N GLN A 181 -26.31 5.37 8.11
CA GLN A 181 -25.31 4.51 8.78
C GLN A 181 -24.47 3.73 7.78
N GLN A 182 -25.08 3.26 6.69
CA GLN A 182 -24.40 2.62 5.58
C GLN A 182 -23.35 3.53 4.94
N GLN A 183 -23.70 4.78 4.60
CA GLN A 183 -22.77 5.75 4.04
C GLN A 183 -21.62 6.09 4.99
N HIS A 184 -21.84 6.07 6.31
CA HIS A 184 -20.77 6.23 7.29
C HIS A 184 -19.75 5.09 7.24
N ILE A 185 -20.22 3.83 7.17
CA ILE A 185 -19.35 2.65 7.12
C ILE A 185 -18.60 2.60 5.79
N ILE A 186 -19.26 2.90 4.67
CA ILE A 186 -18.61 2.99 3.35
C ILE A 186 -17.52 4.07 3.36
N ASN A 187 -17.83 5.25 3.89
CA ASN A 187 -16.84 6.33 4.00
C ASN A 187 -15.67 5.95 4.90
N GLU A 188 -15.91 5.23 6.01
CA GLU A 188 -14.84 4.67 6.85
C GLU A 188 -13.98 3.69 6.06
N LEU A 189 -14.59 2.75 5.31
CA LEU A 189 -13.86 1.78 4.49
C LEU A 189 -12.95 2.49 3.48
N VAL A 190 -13.48 3.44 2.71
CA VAL A 190 -12.73 4.18 1.67
C VAL A 190 -11.63 5.04 2.29
N THR A 191 -11.94 5.81 3.33
CA THR A 191 -10.97 6.71 3.95
C THR A 191 -9.83 5.96 4.62
N THR A 192 -10.16 4.87 5.33
CA THR A 192 -9.12 4.05 5.97
C THR A 192 -8.30 3.25 4.96
N GLU A 193 -8.88 2.90 3.80
CA GLU A 193 -8.14 2.27 2.70
C GLU A 193 -7.10 3.22 2.11
N ARG A 194 -7.49 4.46 1.82
CA ARG A 194 -6.57 5.54 1.39
C ARG A 194 -5.44 5.74 2.38
N THR A 195 -5.78 5.86 3.65
CA THR A 195 -4.79 6.01 4.75
C THR A 195 -3.81 4.84 4.74
N TYR A 196 -4.30 3.63 4.59
CA TYR A 196 -3.46 2.43 4.59
C TYR A 196 -2.49 2.41 3.40
N VAL A 197 -2.97 2.70 2.19
CA VAL A 197 -2.09 2.77 0.99
C VAL A 197 -1.01 3.84 1.18
N GLN A 198 -1.34 5.02 1.69
CA GLN A 198 -0.36 6.09 1.94
C GLN A 198 0.68 5.68 3.00
N HIS A 199 0.29 4.90 4.00
CA HIS A 199 1.23 4.33 4.95
C HIS A 199 2.17 3.30 4.31
N LEU A 200 1.66 2.45 3.41
CA LEU A 200 2.51 1.53 2.65
C LEU A 200 3.48 2.29 1.72
N GLU A 201 3.03 3.36 1.09
CA GLU A 201 3.88 4.22 0.26
C GLU A 201 4.99 4.90 1.06
N LEU A 202 4.70 5.33 2.29
CA LEU A 202 5.71 5.87 3.18
C LEU A 202 6.74 4.80 3.56
N LEU A 203 6.25 3.61 3.93
CA LEU A 203 7.11 2.48 4.30
C LEU A 203 7.99 2.04 3.12
N GLN A 204 7.43 2.04 1.91
CA GLN A 204 8.19 1.74 0.68
C GLN A 204 9.29 2.78 0.43
N ARG A 205 8.97 4.07 0.52
CA ARG A 205 9.97 5.14 0.37
C ARG A 205 11.07 5.05 1.43
N PHE A 206 10.72 4.62 2.64
CA PHE A 206 11.71 4.40 3.68
C PHE A 206 12.61 3.20 3.37
N LYS A 207 12.06 2.09 2.90
CA LYS A 207 12.83 0.93 2.38
C LYS A 207 13.81 1.38 1.30
N ASP A 208 13.33 2.14 0.30
CA ASP A 208 14.17 2.64 -0.80
C ASP A 208 15.33 3.50 -0.28
N LEU A 209 15.06 4.38 0.70
CA LEU A 209 16.09 5.19 1.35
C LEU A 209 17.13 4.33 2.09
N VAL A 210 16.68 3.30 2.81
CA VAL A 210 17.55 2.36 3.54
C VAL A 210 18.46 1.59 2.58
N VAL A 211 17.92 1.13 1.45
CA VAL A 211 18.66 0.44 0.39
C VAL A 211 19.65 1.39 -0.29
N GLN A 212 19.21 2.58 -0.71
CA GLN A 212 20.04 3.56 -1.41
C GLN A 212 21.25 3.99 -0.57
N LYS A 213 21.07 4.13 0.75
CA LYS A 213 22.13 4.53 1.68
C LYS A 213 22.94 3.37 2.25
N ASN A 214 22.60 2.11 1.90
CA ASN A 214 23.21 0.91 2.49
C ASN A 214 23.21 0.95 4.03
N VAL A 215 22.08 1.33 4.64
CA VAL A 215 21.95 1.53 6.10
C VAL A 215 22.13 0.23 6.88
N ILE A 216 21.57 -0.87 6.34
CA ILE A 216 21.63 -2.23 6.90
C ILE A 216 21.94 -3.22 5.79
N PRO A 217 22.43 -4.45 6.12
CA PRO A 217 22.68 -5.50 5.13
C PRO A 217 21.42 -5.90 4.33
N GLY A 218 21.63 -6.42 3.11
CA GLY A 218 20.52 -6.78 2.21
C GLY A 218 19.60 -7.88 2.73
N ASP A 219 20.13 -8.87 3.48
CA ASP A 219 19.36 -9.89 4.18
C ASP A 219 18.48 -9.28 5.28
N ALA A 220 18.99 -8.31 6.05
CA ALA A 220 18.18 -7.58 7.02
C ALA A 220 17.08 -6.73 6.35
N VAL A 221 17.37 -6.11 5.18
CA VAL A 221 16.33 -5.43 4.38
C VAL A 221 15.23 -6.41 3.98
N HIS A 222 15.62 -7.61 3.51
CA HIS A 222 14.66 -8.65 3.14
C HIS A 222 13.83 -9.12 4.33
N ASP A 223 14.46 -9.37 5.47
CA ASP A 223 13.77 -9.81 6.69
C ASP A 223 12.76 -8.77 7.20
N ILE A 224 13.07 -7.46 7.09
CA ILE A 224 12.19 -6.40 7.60
C ILE A 224 11.06 -6.09 6.64
N PHE A 225 11.35 -5.91 5.35
CA PHE A 225 10.38 -5.38 4.38
C PHE A 225 9.76 -6.48 3.50
N HIS A 226 10.37 -7.63 3.43
CA HIS A 226 9.92 -8.81 2.70
C HIS A 226 9.33 -8.43 1.32
N ASN A 227 8.12 -8.87 1.00
CA ASN A 227 7.40 -8.59 -0.24
C ASN A 227 6.49 -7.34 -0.17
N LEU A 228 6.91 -6.31 0.57
CA LEU A 228 6.17 -5.04 0.71
C LEU A 228 5.78 -4.42 -0.63
N ASP A 229 6.68 -4.50 -1.64
CA ASP A 229 6.44 -3.98 -2.99
C ASP A 229 5.22 -4.62 -3.64
N GLN A 230 5.08 -5.94 -3.50
CA GLN A 230 3.96 -6.70 -4.04
C GLN A 230 2.65 -6.35 -3.33
N ILE A 231 2.70 -6.17 -2.00
CA ILE A 231 1.54 -5.73 -1.21
C ILE A 231 1.12 -4.33 -1.64
N LEU A 232 2.06 -3.39 -1.81
CA LEU A 232 1.75 -2.03 -2.24
C LEU A 232 1.13 -2.00 -3.65
N ASN A 233 1.71 -2.75 -4.59
CA ASN A 233 1.16 -2.87 -5.95
C ASN A 233 -0.27 -3.43 -5.93
N PHE A 234 -0.48 -4.53 -5.21
CA PHE A 234 -1.81 -5.11 -5.01
C PHE A 234 -2.78 -4.10 -4.39
N GLN A 235 -2.37 -3.44 -3.32
CA GLN A 235 -3.25 -2.58 -2.53
C GLN A 235 -3.66 -1.30 -3.28
N ARG A 236 -2.78 -0.73 -4.12
CA ARG A 236 -3.15 0.36 -5.02
C ARG A 236 -4.21 -0.07 -6.03
N ARG A 237 -4.09 -1.27 -6.61
CA ARG A 237 -5.09 -1.82 -7.53
C ARG A 237 -6.42 -2.06 -6.82
N PHE A 238 -6.37 -2.58 -5.60
CA PHE A 238 -7.56 -2.77 -4.79
C PHE A 238 -8.24 -1.43 -4.44
N LEU A 239 -7.48 -0.42 -4.04
CA LEU A 239 -7.99 0.93 -3.78
C LEU A 239 -8.62 1.56 -5.02
N ILE A 240 -8.07 1.36 -6.21
CA ILE A 240 -8.68 1.82 -7.47
C ILE A 240 -10.10 1.26 -7.60
N ARG A 241 -10.31 -0.04 -7.33
CA ARG A 241 -11.64 -0.67 -7.36
C ARG A 241 -12.57 -0.15 -6.26
N VAL A 242 -12.04 0.03 -5.05
CA VAL A 242 -12.77 0.66 -3.93
C VAL A 242 -13.28 2.05 -4.33
N GLU A 243 -12.43 2.88 -4.93
CA GLU A 243 -12.81 4.23 -5.35
C GLU A 243 -13.75 4.23 -6.56
N GLN A 244 -13.62 3.28 -7.48
CA GLN A 244 -14.54 3.11 -8.60
C GLN A 244 -15.95 2.77 -8.11
N ILE A 245 -16.09 1.80 -7.20
CA ILE A 245 -17.38 1.45 -6.59
C ILE A 245 -17.96 2.63 -5.81
N ASN A 246 -17.14 3.35 -5.06
CA ASN A 246 -17.59 4.51 -4.28
C ASN A 246 -18.11 5.68 -5.13
N LYS A 247 -17.78 5.73 -6.42
CA LYS A 247 -18.29 6.72 -7.38
C LYS A 247 -19.63 6.35 -8.01
N GLN A 248 -20.01 5.07 -7.94
CA GLN A 248 -21.29 4.61 -8.43
C GLN A 248 -22.41 5.13 -7.53
N ASP A 249 -23.63 5.21 -8.08
CA ASP A 249 -24.81 5.50 -7.29
C ASP A 249 -24.99 4.45 -6.17
N ASP A 250 -25.48 4.87 -5.00
CA ASP A 250 -25.63 3.99 -3.81
C ASP A 250 -26.38 2.68 -4.12
N THR A 251 -27.32 2.75 -5.09
CA THR A 251 -28.10 1.59 -5.55
C THR A 251 -27.31 0.61 -6.42
N GLU A 252 -26.21 1.03 -7.02
CA GLU A 252 -25.38 0.21 -7.91
C GLU A 252 -24.17 -0.38 -7.18
N GLN A 253 -23.77 0.23 -6.06
CA GLN A 253 -22.61 -0.22 -5.29
C GLN A 253 -22.79 -1.66 -4.80
N ASN A 254 -21.81 -2.51 -5.10
CA ASN A 254 -21.74 -3.89 -4.59
C ASN A 254 -20.39 -4.18 -3.95
N TRP A 255 -20.32 -3.94 -2.65
CA TRP A 255 -19.10 -4.11 -1.85
C TRP A 255 -18.73 -5.57 -1.61
N GLY A 256 -19.71 -6.49 -1.60
CA GLY A 256 -19.47 -7.93 -1.39
C GLY A 256 -18.72 -8.56 -2.56
N LYS A 257 -19.16 -8.31 -3.79
CA LYS A 257 -18.52 -8.84 -5.02
C LYS A 257 -17.05 -8.42 -5.13
N LEU A 258 -16.69 -7.23 -4.64
CA LEU A 258 -15.31 -6.78 -4.61
C LEU A 258 -14.40 -7.79 -3.89
N PHE A 259 -14.77 -8.21 -2.69
CA PHE A 259 -13.94 -9.12 -1.90
C PHE A 259 -13.93 -10.54 -2.45
N VAL A 260 -15.06 -11.02 -2.99
CA VAL A 260 -15.14 -12.34 -3.64
C VAL A 260 -14.19 -12.38 -4.85
N ASN A 261 -14.25 -11.37 -5.71
CA ASN A 261 -13.46 -11.32 -6.94
C ASN A 261 -11.95 -11.17 -6.67
N TRP A 262 -11.59 -10.58 -5.54
CA TRP A 262 -10.19 -10.32 -5.19
C TRP A 262 -9.61 -11.30 -4.17
N MET A 263 -10.36 -12.29 -3.70
CA MET A 263 -9.96 -13.24 -2.67
C MET A 263 -8.59 -13.87 -2.94
N THR A 264 -8.39 -14.40 -4.15
CA THR A 264 -7.13 -15.05 -4.53
C THR A 264 -5.94 -14.08 -4.50
N ASN A 265 -6.15 -12.83 -4.85
CA ASN A 265 -5.09 -11.81 -4.88
C ASN A 265 -4.61 -11.42 -3.47
N PHE A 266 -5.45 -11.57 -2.45
CA PHE A 266 -5.06 -11.34 -1.06
C PHE A 266 -4.01 -12.34 -0.52
N GLN A 267 -3.75 -13.44 -1.21
CA GLN A 267 -2.67 -14.37 -0.84
C GLN A 267 -1.29 -13.70 -0.82
N VAL A 268 -1.12 -12.55 -1.48
CA VAL A 268 0.10 -11.74 -1.40
C VAL A 268 0.48 -11.34 0.03
N TYR A 269 -0.47 -11.32 0.96
CA TYR A 269 -0.24 -10.99 2.36
C TYR A 269 0.40 -12.11 3.17
N GLU A 270 0.19 -13.38 2.76
CA GLU A 270 0.63 -14.55 3.51
C GLU A 270 2.12 -14.52 3.85
N PRO A 271 3.05 -14.39 2.89
CA PRO A 271 4.48 -14.43 3.20
C PRO A 271 4.93 -13.26 4.07
N TYR A 272 4.36 -12.07 3.89
CA TYR A 272 4.69 -10.89 4.69
C TYR A 272 4.28 -11.07 6.16
N ILE A 273 3.06 -11.54 6.39
CA ILE A 273 2.51 -11.69 7.75
C ILE A 273 3.16 -12.87 8.46
N ALA A 274 3.44 -13.98 7.75
CA ALA A 274 4.17 -15.12 8.30
C ALA A 274 5.57 -14.71 8.81
N ASN A 275 6.23 -13.80 8.09
CA ASN A 275 7.59 -13.32 8.43
C ASN A 275 7.65 -12.37 9.65
N GLN A 276 6.53 -11.95 10.25
CA GLN A 276 6.51 -10.87 11.26
C GLN A 276 7.42 -11.12 12.48
N LYS A 277 7.57 -12.37 12.91
CA LYS A 277 8.44 -12.70 14.05
C LYS A 277 9.92 -12.52 13.72
N ARG A 278 10.34 -12.89 12.50
CA ARG A 278 11.69 -12.64 11.98
C ARG A 278 11.92 -11.14 11.80
N CYS A 279 10.97 -10.45 11.19
CA CYS A 279 10.97 -8.99 11.04
C CYS A 279 11.21 -8.29 12.38
N GLN A 280 10.46 -8.64 13.43
CA GLN A 280 10.62 -8.03 14.75
C GLN A 280 12.04 -8.22 15.31
N ARG A 281 12.59 -9.44 15.26
CA ARG A 281 13.96 -9.73 15.72
C ARG A 281 15.00 -8.88 14.98
N THR A 282 14.85 -8.77 13.66
CA THR A 282 15.79 -8.01 12.82
C THR A 282 15.64 -6.49 13.06
N VAL A 283 14.41 -5.99 13.25
CA VAL A 283 14.17 -4.59 13.65
C VAL A 283 14.83 -4.30 14.98
N ASP A 284 14.68 -5.16 16.00
CA ASP A 284 15.29 -4.98 17.32
C ASP A 284 16.82 -4.88 17.25
N ALA A 285 17.43 -5.71 16.37
CA ALA A 285 18.89 -5.72 16.17
C ALA A 285 19.40 -4.49 15.42
N GLU A 286 18.67 -4.02 14.40
CA GLU A 286 19.13 -2.98 13.47
C GLU A 286 18.54 -1.60 13.74
N PHE A 287 17.67 -1.44 14.75
CA PHE A 287 16.87 -0.23 14.98
C PHE A 287 17.69 1.06 15.04
N ASN A 288 18.83 1.05 15.72
CA ASN A 288 19.67 2.25 15.86
C ASN A 288 20.18 2.76 14.51
N LYS A 289 20.51 1.85 13.58
CA LYS A 289 20.92 2.20 12.22
C LYS A 289 19.76 2.73 11.41
N LEU A 290 18.59 2.07 11.49
CA LEU A 290 17.36 2.49 10.82
C LEU A 290 16.91 3.89 11.26
N LYS A 291 16.97 4.18 12.57
CA LYS A 291 16.69 5.50 13.13
C LYS A 291 17.64 6.57 12.57
N GLY A 292 18.88 6.22 12.32
CA GLY A 292 19.91 7.10 11.74
C GLY A 292 19.79 7.32 10.23
N ALA A 293 18.90 6.59 9.51
CA ALA A 293 18.77 6.71 8.05
C ALA A 293 18.35 8.11 7.57
N GLY A 294 17.63 8.86 8.40
CA GLY A 294 17.12 10.20 8.07
C GLY A 294 15.86 10.14 7.23
N GLY A 295 15.76 11.04 6.24
CA GLY A 295 14.60 11.11 5.34
C GLY A 295 13.62 12.24 5.67
N SER A 296 12.38 12.14 5.20
CA SER A 296 11.33 13.14 5.45
C SER A 296 10.93 13.20 6.94
N ASN A 297 10.14 14.22 7.30
CA ASN A 297 9.64 14.34 8.67
C ASN A 297 8.79 13.13 9.08
N GLU A 298 7.94 12.65 8.17
CA GLU A 298 7.12 11.47 8.39
C GLU A 298 7.97 10.20 8.59
N MET A 299 9.05 10.03 7.82
CA MET A 299 9.97 8.90 8.01
C MET A 299 10.66 8.97 9.38
N ARG A 300 11.09 10.16 9.82
CA ARG A 300 11.68 10.34 11.16
C ARG A 300 10.69 10.02 12.29
N GLN A 301 9.43 10.45 12.15
CA GLN A 301 8.38 10.08 13.10
C GLN A 301 8.14 8.57 13.13
N MET A 302 8.12 7.92 11.96
CA MET A 302 7.93 6.46 11.86
C MET A 302 9.03 5.68 12.60
N VAL A 303 10.27 6.15 12.58
CA VAL A 303 11.41 5.53 13.28
C VAL A 303 11.79 6.25 14.57
N GLU A 304 10.90 7.01 15.17
CA GLU A 304 11.14 7.69 16.43
C GLU A 304 11.53 6.73 17.56
N ASN A 305 10.82 5.62 17.62
CA ASN A 305 11.08 4.51 18.52
C ASN A 305 10.74 3.17 17.83
N ASN A 306 11.21 2.07 18.41
CA ASN A 306 11.02 0.73 17.88
C ASN A 306 9.53 0.36 17.72
N ALA A 307 8.71 0.70 18.71
CA ALA A 307 7.26 0.42 18.68
C ALA A 307 6.56 1.15 17.53
N SER A 308 6.95 2.39 17.22
CA SER A 308 6.42 3.16 16.09
C SER A 308 6.73 2.48 14.76
N LEU A 309 7.98 2.10 14.52
CA LEU A 309 8.37 1.39 13.29
C LEU A 309 7.63 0.06 13.17
N TYR A 310 7.61 -0.73 14.24
CA TYR A 310 6.91 -2.00 14.24
C TYR A 310 5.41 -1.84 14.04
N GLY A 311 4.80 -0.79 14.59
CA GLY A 311 3.40 -0.42 14.35
C GLY A 311 3.09 -0.17 12.87
N PHE A 312 4.02 0.43 12.11
CA PHE A 312 3.89 0.58 10.66
C PHE A 312 4.05 -0.75 9.93
N LEU A 313 5.02 -1.58 10.31
CA LEU A 313 5.24 -2.90 9.71
C LEU A 313 4.07 -3.87 9.98
N MET A 314 3.29 -3.66 11.04
CA MET A 314 2.10 -4.45 11.36
C MET A 314 0.83 -3.99 10.64
N LYS A 315 0.84 -2.86 9.95
CA LYS A 315 -0.36 -2.34 9.27
C LYS A 315 -0.99 -3.30 8.25
N PRO A 316 -0.22 -4.09 7.46
CA PRO A 316 -0.83 -5.09 6.58
C PRO A 316 -1.69 -6.11 7.32
N PHE A 317 -1.21 -6.66 8.41
CA PHE A 317 -2.00 -7.59 9.24
C PHE A 317 -3.23 -6.92 9.85
N GLN A 318 -3.06 -5.71 10.41
CA GLN A 318 -4.16 -4.94 10.99
C GLN A 318 -5.24 -4.62 9.94
N ARG A 319 -4.85 -4.29 8.71
CA ARG A 319 -5.81 -4.00 7.63
C ARG A 319 -6.59 -5.25 7.24
N LEU A 320 -5.89 -6.35 6.99
CA LEU A 320 -6.51 -7.62 6.63
C LEU A 320 -7.56 -8.05 7.67
N SER A 321 -7.25 -7.90 8.96
CA SER A 321 -8.14 -8.23 10.07
C SER A 321 -9.40 -7.34 10.17
N LYS A 322 -9.35 -6.12 9.60
CA LYS A 322 -10.48 -5.18 9.64
C LYS A 322 -11.55 -5.45 8.57
N TYR A 323 -11.21 -6.06 7.43
CA TYR A 323 -12.17 -6.26 6.36
C TYR A 323 -13.41 -7.09 6.76
N PRO A 324 -13.29 -8.25 7.45
CA PRO A 324 -14.47 -8.98 7.90
C PRO A 324 -15.36 -8.20 8.86
N LEU A 325 -14.78 -7.30 9.66
CA LEU A 325 -15.51 -6.46 10.60
C LEU A 325 -16.31 -5.38 9.89
N LEU A 326 -15.68 -4.66 8.93
CA LEU A 326 -16.35 -3.63 8.14
C LEU A 326 -17.50 -4.20 7.30
N LEU A 327 -17.28 -5.36 6.64
CA LEU A 327 -18.33 -6.06 5.91
C LEU A 327 -19.45 -6.54 6.84
N GLY A 328 -19.11 -7.06 8.03
CA GLY A 328 -20.09 -7.44 9.05
C GLY A 328 -20.93 -6.27 9.57
N ASP A 329 -20.35 -5.07 9.64
CA ASP A 329 -21.08 -3.86 10.02
C ASP A 329 -22.00 -3.38 8.88
N LEU A 330 -21.58 -3.50 7.62
CA LEU A 330 -22.43 -3.22 6.45
C LEU A 330 -23.65 -4.16 6.40
N ILE A 331 -23.47 -5.45 6.67
CA ILE A 331 -24.57 -6.44 6.73
C ILE A 331 -25.57 -6.08 7.82
N LYS A 332 -25.10 -5.68 9.01
CA LYS A 332 -25.97 -5.42 10.17
C LYS A 332 -26.69 -4.07 10.10
N LYS A 333 -26.07 -3.06 9.52
CA LYS A 333 -26.50 -1.66 9.58
C LYS A 333 -26.86 -1.08 8.22
N GLY A 334 -26.54 -1.78 7.13
CA GLY A 334 -26.91 -1.38 5.77
C GLY A 334 -28.38 -1.67 5.51
N ASP A 335 -29.01 -0.82 4.71
CA ASP A 335 -30.35 -1.05 4.15
C ASP A 335 -30.15 -1.50 2.69
N MET A 336 -29.86 -2.77 2.51
CA MET A 336 -29.53 -3.35 1.20
C MET A 336 -30.55 -4.43 0.83
N ASP A 337 -30.72 -4.62 -0.47
CA ASP A 337 -31.54 -5.71 -1.00
C ASP A 337 -30.94 -7.11 -0.66
N ALA A 338 -31.72 -8.15 -0.88
CA ALA A 338 -31.35 -9.51 -0.54
C ALA A 338 -30.12 -10.01 -1.35
N GLU A 339 -29.97 -9.58 -2.62
CA GLU A 339 -28.85 -9.98 -3.49
C GLU A 339 -27.53 -9.38 -2.96
N LYS A 340 -27.51 -8.08 -2.70
CA LYS A 340 -26.32 -7.41 -2.15
C LYS A 340 -25.96 -7.90 -0.75
N THR A 341 -26.95 -8.23 0.06
CA THR A 341 -26.73 -8.83 1.37
C THR A 341 -26.06 -10.20 1.25
N ALA A 342 -26.51 -11.04 0.30
CA ALA A 342 -25.88 -12.33 0.02
C ALA A 342 -24.44 -12.17 -0.49
N ASP A 343 -24.19 -11.20 -1.38
CA ASP A 343 -22.85 -10.88 -1.86
C ASP A 343 -21.93 -10.39 -0.73
N LEU A 344 -22.45 -9.58 0.21
CA LEU A 344 -21.70 -9.13 1.38
C LEU A 344 -21.33 -10.30 2.32
N GLU A 345 -22.26 -11.24 2.56
CA GLU A 345 -21.97 -12.44 3.35
C GLU A 345 -20.88 -13.30 2.66
N ALA A 346 -20.95 -13.47 1.35
CA ALA A 346 -19.93 -14.16 0.57
C ALA A 346 -18.58 -13.44 0.63
N GLY A 347 -18.57 -12.11 0.49
CA GLY A 347 -17.35 -11.28 0.60
C GLY A 347 -16.72 -11.34 1.99
N LYS A 348 -17.54 -11.30 3.03
CA LYS A 348 -17.09 -11.46 4.41
C LYS A 348 -16.51 -12.86 4.65
N ALA A 349 -17.14 -13.91 4.14
CA ALA A 349 -16.61 -15.26 4.23
C ALA A 349 -15.26 -15.39 3.50
N ALA A 350 -15.14 -14.80 2.31
CA ALA A 350 -13.89 -14.75 1.55
C ALA A 350 -12.76 -14.04 2.35
N ALA A 351 -13.04 -12.86 2.90
CA ALA A 351 -12.06 -12.13 3.73
C ALA A 351 -11.66 -12.91 5.00
N THR A 352 -12.62 -13.61 5.63
CA THR A 352 -12.36 -14.45 6.81
C THR A 352 -11.49 -15.65 6.44
N GLN A 353 -11.71 -16.27 5.29
CA GLN A 353 -10.91 -17.39 4.80
C GLN A 353 -9.46 -16.97 4.55
N VAL A 354 -9.23 -15.82 3.90
CA VAL A 354 -7.88 -15.26 3.71
C VAL A 354 -7.17 -15.08 5.05
N LEU A 355 -7.85 -14.53 6.03
CA LEU A 355 -7.29 -14.32 7.38
C LEU A 355 -6.93 -15.65 8.06
N SER A 356 -7.78 -16.69 7.92
CA SER A 356 -7.50 -18.03 8.45
C SER A 356 -6.25 -18.65 7.82
N LEU A 357 -6.14 -18.62 6.48
CA LEU A 357 -4.98 -19.14 5.77
C LEU A 357 -3.68 -18.41 6.17
N THR A 358 -3.78 -17.10 6.35
CA THR A 358 -2.65 -16.28 6.79
C THR A 358 -2.21 -16.65 8.21
N ASN A 359 -3.15 -16.87 9.14
CA ASN A 359 -2.85 -17.31 10.50
C ASN A 359 -2.21 -18.71 10.53
N GLU A 360 -2.65 -19.63 9.67
CA GLU A 360 -2.02 -20.94 9.52
C GLU A 360 -0.56 -20.83 9.03
N ALA A 361 -0.30 -19.89 8.09
CA ALA A 361 1.05 -19.61 7.62
C ALA A 361 1.96 -19.07 8.73
N VAL A 362 1.45 -18.16 9.58
CA VAL A 362 2.16 -17.70 10.79
C VAL A 362 2.53 -18.88 11.68
N GLY A 363 1.58 -19.78 11.96
CA GLY A 363 1.85 -20.96 12.77
C GLY A 363 2.89 -21.90 12.15
N ARG A 364 2.92 -22.04 10.81
CA ARG A 364 3.96 -22.81 10.12
C ARG A 364 5.34 -22.17 10.30
N GLU A 365 5.47 -20.88 10.06
CA GLU A 365 6.74 -20.16 10.20
C GLU A 365 7.24 -20.15 11.66
N GLU A 366 6.36 -20.00 12.63
CA GLU A 366 6.71 -20.09 14.03
C GLU A 366 7.31 -21.46 14.42
N ARG A 367 6.77 -22.54 13.85
CA ARG A 367 7.34 -23.89 14.04
C ARG A 367 8.75 -24.00 13.42
N VAL A 368 8.94 -23.43 12.21
CA VAL A 368 10.27 -23.40 11.58
C VAL A 368 11.27 -22.66 12.44
N LEU A 369 10.92 -21.45 12.91
CA LEU A 369 11.77 -20.65 13.80
C LEU A 369 12.08 -21.37 15.13
N ALA A 370 11.11 -22.08 15.70
CA ALA A 370 11.32 -22.86 16.91
C ALA A 370 12.32 -24.02 16.68
N VAL A 371 12.28 -24.66 15.51
CA VAL A 371 13.27 -25.70 15.14
C VAL A 371 14.65 -25.08 14.92
N GLU A 372 14.76 -23.93 14.26
CA GLU A 372 16.04 -23.20 14.10
C GLU A 372 16.63 -22.84 15.46
N GLU A 373 15.81 -22.31 16.37
CA GLU A 373 16.25 -21.99 17.73
C GLU A 373 16.71 -23.26 18.50
N LEU A 374 15.96 -24.36 18.36
CA LEU A 374 16.33 -25.62 18.98
C LEU A 374 17.70 -26.11 18.50
N LYS A 375 18.00 -26.00 17.20
CA LYS A 375 19.31 -26.37 16.63
C LYS A 375 20.46 -25.62 17.27
N THR A 376 20.29 -24.35 17.59
CA THR A 376 21.34 -23.53 18.22
C THR A 376 21.46 -23.74 19.72
N ARG A 377 20.39 -24.18 20.39
CA ARG A 377 20.35 -24.34 21.87
C ARG A 377 20.82 -25.73 22.33
N VAL A 378 20.75 -26.73 21.48
CA VAL A 378 21.19 -28.09 21.83
C VAL A 378 22.64 -28.28 21.42
N GLU A 379 23.54 -28.32 22.39
CA GLU A 379 25.00 -28.47 22.17
C GLU A 379 25.37 -29.89 21.70
N ASP A 380 24.70 -30.92 22.22
CA ASP A 380 25.01 -32.33 21.91
C ASP A 380 23.73 -33.10 21.56
N TRP A 381 23.57 -33.38 20.27
CA TRP A 381 22.44 -34.12 19.72
C TRP A 381 22.57 -35.65 19.86
N LYS A 382 23.62 -36.16 20.54
CA LYS A 382 23.85 -37.58 20.75
C LYS A 382 23.85 -38.42 19.47
N GLY A 383 24.35 -37.84 18.38
CA GLY A 383 24.40 -38.49 17.06
C GLY A 383 23.10 -38.41 16.26
N HIS A 384 22.07 -37.78 16.78
CA HIS A 384 20.83 -37.53 16.06
C HIS A 384 20.88 -36.17 15.31
N ARG A 385 20.00 -36.02 14.32
CA ARG A 385 19.75 -34.76 13.64
C ARG A 385 18.28 -34.38 13.84
N VAL A 386 18.00 -33.07 14.03
CA VAL A 386 16.63 -32.63 14.27
C VAL A 386 15.67 -32.98 13.13
N GLU A 387 16.17 -33.04 11.91
CA GLU A 387 15.41 -33.42 10.71
C GLU A 387 14.92 -34.88 10.74
N GLN A 388 15.51 -35.73 11.56
CA GLN A 388 15.12 -37.14 11.71
C GLN A 388 13.88 -37.32 12.60
N PHE A 389 13.47 -36.29 13.34
CA PHE A 389 12.32 -36.34 14.24
C PHE A 389 10.98 -35.99 13.57
N GLY A 390 10.99 -35.62 12.27
CA GLY A 390 9.81 -35.25 11.54
C GLY A 390 9.36 -33.77 11.80
N GLU A 391 8.07 -33.49 11.66
CA GLU A 391 7.52 -32.17 11.87
C GLU A 391 7.35 -31.82 13.35
N LEU A 392 7.65 -30.57 13.73
CA LEU A 392 7.41 -30.06 15.07
C LEU A 392 5.90 -29.90 15.31
N MET A 393 5.33 -30.74 16.18
CA MET A 393 3.89 -30.74 16.48
C MET A 393 3.52 -29.69 17.55
N LEU A 394 4.35 -29.58 18.59
CA LEU A 394 4.10 -28.69 19.71
C LEU A 394 5.41 -28.11 20.26
N TYR A 395 5.41 -26.86 20.59
CA TYR A 395 6.51 -26.19 21.28
C TYR A 395 5.99 -25.19 22.32
N GLY A 396 6.81 -24.92 23.35
CA GLY A 396 6.43 -23.97 24.39
C GLY A 396 7.49 -23.90 25.48
N THR A 397 7.31 -22.95 26.40
CA THR A 397 8.11 -22.82 27.62
C THR A 397 7.35 -23.47 28.74
N PHE A 398 7.95 -24.49 29.38
CA PHE A 398 7.35 -25.22 30.48
C PHE A 398 8.17 -25.03 31.74
N THR A 399 7.48 -24.86 32.88
CA THR A 399 8.11 -24.90 34.20
C THR A 399 8.09 -26.34 34.70
N VAL A 400 9.25 -26.91 34.92
CA VAL A 400 9.38 -28.26 35.48
C VAL A 400 9.34 -28.16 37.00
N VAL A 401 8.33 -28.78 37.62
CA VAL A 401 8.18 -28.86 39.09
C VAL A 401 8.51 -30.28 39.53
N LYS A 402 9.39 -30.43 40.50
CA LYS A 402 9.65 -31.76 41.10
C LYS A 402 8.39 -32.30 41.77
N SER A 403 8.02 -33.54 41.49
CA SER A 403 6.80 -34.17 42.03
C SER A 403 6.72 -34.20 43.57
N GLU A 404 7.88 -34.24 44.25
CA GLU A 404 7.98 -34.19 45.70
C GLU A 404 7.47 -32.87 46.30
N ALA A 405 7.55 -31.78 45.56
CA ALA A 405 7.06 -30.47 46.02
C ALA A 405 5.53 -30.36 45.99
N ILE A 406 4.87 -31.16 45.13
CA ILE A 406 3.41 -31.18 45.00
C ILE A 406 2.78 -31.94 46.20
N ALA A 407 3.45 -32.97 46.69
CA ALA A 407 2.94 -33.83 47.80
C ALA A 407 3.04 -33.14 49.16
N THR A 408 3.91 -32.17 49.37
CA THR A 408 4.17 -31.58 50.69
C THR A 408 3.58 -30.19 50.89
N GLY A 409 2.94 -29.58 49.91
CA GLY A 409 2.32 -28.24 50.01
C GLY A 409 3.27 -27.09 50.38
N LYS A 410 4.58 -27.31 50.30
CA LYS A 410 5.59 -26.30 50.54
C LYS A 410 5.90 -25.55 49.26
N ASP A 411 5.99 -24.25 49.32
CA ASP A 411 6.45 -23.39 48.19
C ASP A 411 7.82 -23.85 47.74
N ALA A 412 7.84 -24.54 46.59
CA ALA A 412 9.08 -24.98 45.95
C ALA A 412 9.79 -23.77 45.36
N GLU A 413 11.05 -23.58 45.71
CA GLU A 413 11.94 -22.65 44.98
C GLU A 413 11.87 -22.96 43.49
N ARG A 414 11.38 -22.00 42.70
CA ARG A 414 11.26 -22.09 41.26
C ARG A 414 12.64 -22.13 40.60
N GLN A 415 13.10 -23.30 40.26
CA GLN A 415 14.16 -23.40 39.22
C GLN A 415 13.51 -23.29 37.85
N VAL A 416 13.64 -22.12 37.22
CA VAL A 416 13.21 -21.90 35.84
C VAL A 416 14.22 -22.56 34.92
N GLY A 417 13.93 -23.78 34.51
CA GLY A 417 14.64 -24.48 33.44
C GLY A 417 13.81 -24.38 32.15
N THR A 418 14.30 -23.66 31.13
CA THR A 418 13.72 -23.75 29.79
C THR A 418 14.21 -25.04 29.14
N ALA A 419 13.43 -26.11 29.23
CA ALA A 419 13.68 -27.32 28.47
C ALA A 419 12.62 -27.46 27.37
N PRO A 420 13.01 -27.77 26.10
CA PRO A 420 12.03 -28.09 25.09
C PRO A 420 11.31 -29.38 25.46
N ALA A 421 9.99 -29.43 25.29
CA ALA A 421 9.23 -30.66 25.49
C ALA A 421 9.71 -31.74 24.53
N ARG A 422 9.96 -32.94 25.06
CA ARG A 422 10.11 -34.15 24.24
C ARG A 422 8.71 -34.53 23.77
N ALA A 423 8.51 -34.62 22.43
CA ALA A 423 7.43 -35.39 21.84
C ALA A 423 7.76 -36.88 21.87
#